data_c498a45965c8a6732c31b8ff712574ec
#
_entry.id   c498a45965c8a6732c31b8ff712574ec
#
_cell.length_a   1.000
_cell.length_b   1.000
_cell.length_c   1.000
_cell.angle_alpha   90.00
_cell.angle_beta   90.00
_cell.angle_gamma   90.00
#
_symmetry.space_group_name_H-M   'P 1'
#
loop_
_entity.id
_entity.type
_entity.pdbx_description
1 polymer ?
#
loop_
_entity_poly.entity_id
_entity_poly.type
_entity_poly.pdbx_seq_one_letter_code
_entity_poly.pdbx_strand_id
1 'polypeptide(L)'
;MLNILKIAIAAPLHHYFDYLAPTDFPLNQLKKGLRVLVPFGKQEKVGFLMELSTTSERPLSQLRTAIAILDKVPLLPDSIQRLLEWTSRYYHCPLGEVFANALPNSLRVGKDFKNSLKKSPKIHAAKINSKKIVINTTTDGALAKIIQLNTHQQQAIATIINSLGKFQAFLLNGVTGSGKTEVYLEAIQAVLDRGEQALVLVPEIGLTPQMLERFQARFSVPLLLFHSRLTEKQRLEHWLLSKTGAASIIIGT
;
A
#
# COMPACT_ATOMS: atom_id res chain seq x y z
N MET A 1 -11.94 27.53 19.99
CA MET A 1 -12.53 26.22 20.32
C MET A 1 -11.41 25.23 20.54
N LEU A 2 -11.44 24.49 21.64
CA LEU A 2 -10.46 23.41 21.87
C LEU A 2 -10.70 22.28 20.87
N ASN A 3 -9.65 21.87 20.14
CA ASN A 3 -9.73 20.77 19.19
C ASN A 3 -8.99 19.56 19.78
N ILE A 4 -9.75 18.55 20.10
CA ILE A 4 -9.28 17.28 20.64
C ILE A 4 -9.14 16.30 19.48
N LEU A 5 -7.96 15.69 19.38
CA LEU A 5 -7.63 14.65 18.41
C LEU A 5 -7.89 13.29 19.04
N LYS A 6 -8.80 12.51 18.48
CA LYS A 6 -8.97 11.09 18.83
C LYS A 6 -8.03 10.25 17.99
N ILE A 7 -7.02 9.70 18.64
CA ILE A 7 -5.88 9.04 17.98
C ILE A 7 -5.92 7.53 18.24
N ALA A 8 -5.88 6.74 17.17
CA ALA A 8 -5.62 5.31 17.22
C ALA A 8 -4.10 5.07 17.26
N ILE A 9 -3.61 4.48 18.33
CA ILE A 9 -2.17 4.19 18.52
C ILE A 9 -1.95 2.69 18.45
N ALA A 10 -0.83 2.25 17.88
CA ALA A 10 -0.41 0.85 17.88
C ALA A 10 -0.11 0.39 19.33
N ALA A 11 -1.14 -0.06 20.00
CA ALA A 11 -1.16 -0.58 21.36
C ALA A 11 -2.32 -1.60 21.44
N PRO A 12 -2.24 -2.61 22.32
CA PRO A 12 -3.27 -3.64 22.47
C PRO A 12 -4.52 -3.13 23.20
N LEU A 13 -5.06 -1.99 22.72
CA LEU A 13 -6.19 -1.29 23.33
C LEU A 13 -7.20 -0.87 22.26
N HIS A 14 -8.48 -1.11 22.49
CA HIS A 14 -9.57 -0.90 21.52
C HIS A 14 -10.20 0.49 21.56
N HIS A 15 -9.63 1.44 22.34
CA HIS A 15 -10.12 2.82 22.41
C HIS A 15 -9.15 3.80 21.76
N TYR A 16 -9.66 4.98 21.42
CA TYR A 16 -8.84 6.09 20.99
C TYR A 16 -8.25 6.83 22.19
N PHE A 17 -7.13 7.50 21.93
CA PHE A 17 -6.47 8.34 22.91
C PHE A 17 -6.71 9.81 22.56
N ASP A 18 -7.12 10.60 23.54
CA ASP A 18 -7.40 12.01 23.36
C ASP A 18 -6.14 12.85 23.56
N TYR A 19 -5.85 13.71 22.58
CA TYR A 19 -4.75 14.68 22.60
C TYR A 19 -5.23 16.05 22.18
N LEU A 20 -4.60 17.10 22.69
CA LEU A 20 -4.78 18.44 22.15
C LEU A 20 -4.09 18.58 20.81
N ALA A 21 -4.69 19.31 19.88
CA ALA A 21 -4.05 19.62 18.60
C ALA A 21 -2.80 20.49 18.81
N PRO A 22 -1.72 20.28 18.06
CA PRO A 22 -0.55 21.16 18.09
C PRO A 22 -0.94 22.55 17.57
N THR A 23 -0.35 23.60 18.15
CA THR A 23 -0.69 25.01 17.85
C THR A 23 -0.18 25.50 16.49
N ASP A 24 0.83 24.84 15.96
CA ASP A 24 1.53 25.16 14.71
C ASP A 24 0.91 24.53 13.46
N PHE A 25 -0.18 23.75 13.60
CA PHE A 25 -0.84 23.09 12.46
C PHE A 25 -2.24 23.68 12.23
N PRO A 26 -2.58 24.06 10.97
CA PRO A 26 -3.90 24.60 10.65
C PRO A 26 -5.01 23.57 10.85
N LEU A 27 -5.99 23.89 11.70
CA LEU A 27 -7.06 22.97 12.09
C LEU A 27 -7.95 22.54 10.92
N ASN A 28 -8.13 23.42 9.93
CA ASN A 28 -8.91 23.12 8.72
C ASN A 28 -8.23 22.10 7.78
N GLN A 29 -6.96 21.78 8.02
CA GLN A 29 -6.22 20.75 7.30
C GLN A 29 -6.21 19.40 8.02
N LEU A 30 -6.74 19.34 9.24
CA LEU A 30 -6.86 18.06 9.96
C LEU A 30 -7.89 17.16 9.29
N LYS A 31 -7.45 15.98 8.90
CA LYS A 31 -8.27 14.96 8.23
C LYS A 31 -8.03 13.59 8.85
N LYS A 32 -9.07 12.77 8.89
CA LYS A 32 -8.98 11.37 9.28
C LYS A 32 -7.89 10.66 8.49
N GLY A 33 -7.14 9.80 9.16
CA GLY A 33 -6.03 9.03 8.57
C GLY A 33 -4.68 9.73 8.52
N LEU A 34 -4.58 11.01 8.95
CA LEU A 34 -3.28 11.66 9.13
C LEU A 34 -2.49 10.97 10.24
N ARG A 35 -1.18 10.79 10.02
CA ARG A 35 -0.30 10.30 11.08
C ARG A 35 0.04 11.45 12.01
N VAL A 36 0.01 11.15 13.28
CA VAL A 36 0.25 12.10 14.38
C VAL A 36 1.31 11.53 15.31
N LEU A 37 2.35 12.29 15.57
CA LEU A 37 3.33 11.94 16.58
C LEU A 37 2.81 12.40 17.95
N VAL A 38 2.72 11.47 18.88
CA VAL A 38 2.16 11.72 20.21
C VAL A 38 3.05 11.20 21.34
N PRO A 39 3.05 11.85 22.50
CA PRO A 39 3.69 11.31 23.68
C PRO A 39 2.84 10.17 24.25
N PHE A 40 3.42 8.97 24.36
CA PHE A 40 2.75 7.77 24.89
C PHE A 40 3.59 7.12 25.97
N GLY A 41 3.18 7.27 27.22
CA GLY A 41 4.00 6.90 28.38
C GLY A 41 5.31 7.70 28.41
N LYS A 42 6.44 7.00 28.38
CA LYS A 42 7.80 7.57 28.31
C LYS A 42 8.36 7.62 26.88
N GLN A 43 7.57 7.25 25.88
CA GLN A 43 7.99 7.15 24.48
C GLN A 43 7.16 8.09 23.60
N GLU A 44 7.66 8.34 22.40
CA GLU A 44 6.88 8.93 21.32
C GLU A 44 6.38 7.82 20.39
N LYS A 45 5.11 7.86 20.02
CA LYS A 45 4.51 6.91 19.08
C LYS A 45 3.82 7.63 17.93
N VAL A 46 3.82 6.99 16.78
CA VAL A 46 2.98 7.41 15.66
C VAL A 46 1.60 6.78 15.85
N GLY A 47 0.59 7.62 15.87
CA GLY A 47 -0.81 7.21 15.81
C GLY A 47 -1.49 7.77 14.57
N PHE A 48 -2.78 7.48 14.43
CA PHE A 48 -3.60 7.89 13.29
C PHE A 48 -4.79 8.71 13.80
N LEU A 49 -4.98 9.88 13.24
CA LEU A 49 -6.15 10.72 13.54
C LEU A 49 -7.41 10.02 13.01
N MET A 50 -8.32 9.70 13.89
CA MET A 50 -9.58 9.03 13.55
C MET A 50 -10.75 10.00 13.58
N GLU A 51 -10.75 10.94 14.52
CA GLU A 51 -11.86 11.88 14.73
C GLU A 51 -11.35 13.18 15.35
N LEU A 52 -12.04 14.28 15.04
CA LEU A 52 -11.89 15.57 15.72
C LEU A 52 -13.08 15.76 16.66
N SER A 53 -12.80 16.10 17.89
CA SER A 53 -13.82 16.30 18.92
C SER A 53 -13.62 17.62 19.67
N THR A 54 -14.68 18.16 20.21
CA THR A 54 -14.64 19.29 21.15
C THR A 54 -14.75 18.84 22.59
N THR A 55 -15.03 17.55 22.81
CA THR A 55 -15.22 16.95 24.15
C THR A 55 -14.31 15.75 24.36
N SER A 56 -13.90 15.52 25.60
CA SER A 56 -13.13 14.35 26.06
C SER A 56 -13.75 13.80 27.32
N GLU A 57 -13.63 12.50 27.51
CA GLU A 57 -13.98 11.84 28.78
C GLU A 57 -13.00 12.20 29.92
N ARG A 58 -11.82 12.72 29.57
CA ARG A 58 -10.81 13.15 30.53
C ARG A 58 -10.84 14.66 30.73
N PRO A 59 -10.51 15.15 31.93
CA PRO A 59 -10.33 16.57 32.17
C PRO A 59 -9.27 17.15 31.21
N LEU A 60 -9.54 18.34 30.65
CA LEU A 60 -8.65 19.00 29.69
C LEU A 60 -7.24 19.22 30.24
N SER A 61 -7.11 19.47 31.55
CA SER A 61 -5.83 19.64 32.25
C SER A 61 -4.96 18.37 32.23
N GLN A 62 -5.53 17.21 31.96
CA GLN A 62 -4.82 15.93 31.87
C GLN A 62 -4.47 15.55 30.43
N LEU A 63 -5.02 16.25 29.43
CA LEU A 63 -4.72 15.97 28.03
C LEU A 63 -3.33 16.49 27.67
N ARG A 64 -2.53 15.62 27.06
CA ARG A 64 -1.25 16.01 26.47
C ARG A 64 -1.46 16.58 25.08
N THR A 65 -0.60 17.49 24.66
CA THR A 65 -0.59 18.00 23.29
C THR A 65 0.13 17.02 22.38
N ALA A 66 -0.41 16.78 21.18
CA ALA A 66 0.27 16.05 20.12
C ALA A 66 1.57 16.78 19.74
N ILE A 67 2.64 16.03 19.47
CA ILE A 67 3.97 16.59 19.20
C ILE A 67 4.01 17.20 17.81
N ALA A 68 3.45 16.50 16.81
CA ALA A 68 3.42 16.96 15.42
C ALA A 68 2.39 16.19 14.58
N ILE A 69 1.82 16.86 13.59
CA ILE A 69 1.13 16.21 12.46
C ILE A 69 2.18 15.89 11.40
N LEU A 70 2.26 14.65 10.99
CA LEU A 70 3.37 14.15 10.16
C LEU A 70 3.10 14.29 8.66
N ASP A 71 1.85 14.36 8.27
CA ASP A 71 1.41 14.36 6.88
C ASP A 71 0.56 15.59 6.56
N LYS A 72 0.65 16.08 5.34
CA LYS A 72 -0.27 17.11 4.80
C LYS A 72 -1.57 16.50 4.28
N VAL A 73 -1.50 15.25 3.83
CA VAL A 73 -2.62 14.46 3.33
C VAL A 73 -2.50 13.02 3.84
N PRO A 74 -3.60 12.30 4.09
CA PRO A 74 -3.56 10.93 4.52
C PRO A 74 -2.74 10.04 3.57
N LEU A 75 -1.91 9.16 4.12
CA LEU A 75 -1.13 8.21 3.32
C LEU A 75 -2.00 7.13 2.70
N LEU A 76 -3.06 6.72 3.37
CA LEU A 76 -3.99 5.70 2.93
C LEU A 76 -5.27 6.35 2.40
N PRO A 77 -5.76 5.96 1.22
CA PRO A 77 -7.03 6.47 0.69
C PRO A 77 -8.21 5.97 1.54
N ASP A 78 -9.34 6.66 1.45
CA ASP A 78 -10.53 6.39 2.28
C ASP A 78 -11.04 4.95 2.12
N SER A 79 -10.93 4.37 0.93
CA SER A 79 -11.31 2.98 0.68
C SER A 79 -10.49 2.00 1.53
N ILE A 80 -9.19 2.23 1.63
CA ILE A 80 -8.29 1.42 2.46
C ILE A 80 -8.55 1.68 3.94
N GLN A 81 -8.77 2.94 4.36
CA GLN A 81 -9.10 3.24 5.75
C GLN A 81 -10.38 2.49 6.19
N ARG A 82 -11.43 2.49 5.36
CA ARG A 82 -12.66 1.70 5.63
C ARG A 82 -12.39 0.20 5.72
N LEU A 83 -11.52 -0.34 4.85
CA LEU A 83 -11.10 -1.74 4.92
C LEU A 83 -10.41 -2.05 6.25
N LEU A 84 -9.51 -1.19 6.71
CA LEU A 84 -8.81 -1.36 7.98
C LEU A 84 -9.75 -1.28 9.19
N GLU A 85 -10.73 -0.39 9.15
CA GLU A 85 -11.78 -0.33 10.18
C GLU A 85 -12.64 -1.59 10.20
N TRP A 86 -13.01 -2.11 9.02
CA TRP A 86 -13.69 -3.39 8.91
C TRP A 86 -12.82 -4.53 9.45
N THR A 87 -11.54 -4.58 9.07
CA THR A 87 -10.58 -5.59 9.55
C THR A 87 -10.46 -5.58 11.06
N SER A 88 -10.34 -4.39 11.67
CA SER A 88 -10.29 -4.24 13.13
C SER A 88 -11.52 -4.85 13.82
N ARG A 89 -12.71 -4.56 13.28
CA ARG A 89 -13.97 -5.08 13.84
C ARG A 89 -14.13 -6.58 13.62
N TYR A 90 -13.81 -7.06 12.42
CA TYR A 90 -14.01 -8.45 12.03
C TYR A 90 -13.05 -9.40 12.80
N TYR A 91 -11.78 -9.01 12.93
CA TYR A 91 -10.77 -9.81 13.60
C TYR A 91 -10.56 -9.44 15.07
N HIS A 92 -11.36 -8.53 15.61
CA HIS A 92 -11.22 -8.04 16.99
C HIS A 92 -9.79 -7.56 17.31
N CYS A 93 -9.14 -6.89 16.36
CA CYS A 93 -7.79 -6.38 16.50
C CYS A 93 -7.82 -4.85 16.77
N PRO A 94 -7.00 -4.32 17.68
CA PRO A 94 -6.94 -2.88 17.94
C PRO A 94 -6.68 -2.07 16.68
N LEU A 95 -7.50 -1.03 16.44
CA LEU A 95 -7.48 -0.27 15.19
C LEU A 95 -6.11 0.36 14.91
N GLY A 96 -5.43 0.85 15.94
CA GLY A 96 -4.08 1.42 15.79
C GLY A 96 -3.04 0.42 15.32
N GLU A 97 -3.15 -0.85 15.73
CA GLU A 97 -2.28 -1.93 15.24
C GLU A 97 -2.59 -2.28 13.78
N VAL A 98 -3.87 -2.34 13.42
CA VAL A 98 -4.29 -2.61 12.04
C VAL A 98 -3.77 -1.52 11.08
N PHE A 99 -3.92 -0.25 11.44
CA PHE A 99 -3.39 0.87 10.65
C PHE A 99 -1.86 0.86 10.56
N ALA A 100 -1.19 0.59 11.67
CA ALA A 100 0.27 0.49 11.67
C ALA A 100 0.76 -0.64 10.76
N ASN A 101 0.11 -1.80 10.78
CA ASN A 101 0.49 -2.95 9.95
C ASN A 101 0.25 -2.73 8.44
N ALA A 102 -0.65 -1.82 8.07
CA ALA A 102 -0.86 -1.43 6.68
C ALA A 102 0.26 -0.55 6.09
N LEU A 103 1.20 -0.09 6.91
CA LEU A 103 2.30 0.77 6.49
C LEU A 103 3.66 0.07 6.64
N PRO A 104 4.64 0.41 5.78
CA PRO A 104 6.04 0.06 6.00
C PRO A 104 6.53 0.50 7.38
N ASN A 105 7.43 -0.28 7.98
CA ASN A 105 7.91 -0.03 9.35
C ASN A 105 8.48 1.38 9.55
N SER A 106 9.22 1.90 8.58
CA SER A 106 9.77 3.25 8.58
C SER A 106 8.72 4.38 8.66
N LEU A 107 7.47 4.10 8.31
CA LEU A 107 6.36 5.06 8.41
C LEU A 107 5.57 4.98 9.72
N ARG A 108 5.80 3.96 10.53
CA ARG A 108 5.09 3.71 11.79
C ARG A 108 5.93 3.90 13.05
N VAL A 109 7.24 4.16 12.91
CA VAL A 109 8.18 4.34 14.04
C VAL A 109 8.50 5.82 14.24
N GLY A 110 8.23 6.36 15.46
CA GLY A 110 8.33 7.80 15.74
C GLY A 110 9.74 8.36 15.78
N LYS A 111 10.71 7.65 16.38
CA LYS A 111 12.08 8.18 16.59
C LYS A 111 12.88 8.37 15.30
N ASP A 112 12.69 7.51 14.32
CA ASP A 112 13.40 7.57 13.05
C ASP A 112 12.73 8.48 12.02
N PHE A 113 11.52 8.96 12.33
CA PHE A 113 10.75 9.77 11.41
C PHE A 113 11.48 11.08 11.03
N LYS A 114 12.02 11.81 12.00
CA LYS A 114 12.82 13.04 11.76
C LYS A 114 14.11 12.76 10.96
N ASN A 115 14.73 11.59 11.19
CA ASN A 115 15.93 11.16 10.47
C ASN A 115 15.58 10.56 9.11
N SER A 116 14.47 9.85 8.99
CA SER A 116 13.97 9.30 7.72
C SER A 116 13.48 10.41 6.77
N LEU A 117 12.85 11.47 7.27
CA LEU A 117 12.49 12.65 6.46
C LEU A 117 13.72 13.38 5.92
N LYS A 118 14.82 13.45 6.68
CA LYS A 118 16.09 14.02 6.20
C LYS A 118 16.78 13.13 5.17
N LYS A 119 16.52 11.82 5.20
CA LYS A 119 17.09 10.79 4.29
C LYS A 119 16.08 10.28 3.26
N SER A 120 14.79 10.58 3.40
CA SER A 120 13.81 10.28 2.36
C SER A 120 14.21 11.04 1.11
N PRO A 121 14.25 10.37 -0.05
CA PRO A 121 14.29 11.11 -1.29
C PRO A 121 13.11 12.07 -1.23
N LYS A 122 13.41 13.38 -1.41
CA LYS A 122 12.37 14.39 -1.57
C LYS A 122 11.39 13.82 -2.59
N ILE A 123 10.13 13.61 -2.18
CA ILE A 123 9.03 13.25 -3.06
C ILE A 123 8.67 14.53 -3.85
N HIS A 124 9.67 15.12 -4.44
CA HIS A 124 9.54 15.94 -5.63
C HIS A 124 9.62 14.95 -6.76
N ALA A 125 8.87 15.16 -7.84
CA ALA A 125 8.95 14.46 -9.09
C ALA A 125 10.42 14.29 -9.55
N ALA A 126 11.23 13.64 -8.71
CA ALA A 126 12.57 13.24 -9.02
C ALA A 126 12.37 12.25 -10.18
N LYS A 127 12.88 12.61 -11.33
CA LYS A 127 13.17 11.68 -12.42
C LYS A 127 13.69 10.41 -11.74
N ILE A 128 12.77 9.47 -11.49
CA ILE A 128 13.12 8.13 -11.04
C ILE A 128 14.01 7.65 -12.17
N ASN A 129 15.30 7.48 -11.85
CA ASN A 129 16.22 6.90 -12.80
C ASN A 129 15.74 5.47 -12.99
N SER A 130 14.83 5.29 -13.94
CA SER A 130 14.21 4.03 -14.33
C SER A 130 15.24 2.94 -14.66
N LYS A 131 16.50 3.35 -14.91
CA LYS A 131 17.62 2.43 -15.18
C LYS A 131 18.10 1.58 -13.99
N LYS A 132 17.65 1.82 -12.74
CA LYS A 132 18.17 1.10 -11.57
C LYS A 132 17.16 0.17 -10.87
N ILE A 133 15.87 0.25 -11.24
CA ILE A 133 14.79 -0.60 -10.69
C ILE A 133 14.23 -1.52 -11.77
N VAL A 134 14.46 -1.19 -13.04
CA VAL A 134 14.25 -2.11 -14.14
C VAL A 134 15.46 -3.05 -14.13
N ILE A 135 15.26 -4.29 -13.71
CA ILE A 135 16.20 -5.35 -14.01
C ILE A 135 16.45 -5.25 -15.52
N ASN A 136 17.69 -5.02 -15.93
CA ASN A 136 18.09 -4.79 -17.31
C ASN A 136 17.33 -5.71 -18.27
N THR A 137 16.42 -5.14 -19.02
CA THR A 137 15.97 -5.76 -20.26
C THR A 137 17.08 -5.54 -21.28
N THR A 138 18.03 -6.45 -21.34
CA THR A 138 18.79 -6.65 -22.56
C THR A 138 17.81 -7.24 -23.56
N THR A 139 17.23 -6.36 -24.34
CA THR A 139 16.46 -6.72 -25.52
C THR A 139 17.41 -7.20 -26.60
N ASP A 140 17.81 -8.45 -26.55
CA ASP A 140 18.07 -9.20 -27.75
C ASP A 140 16.72 -9.73 -28.23
N GLY A 141 16.34 -9.34 -29.45
CA GLY A 141 15.02 -9.55 -30.03
C GLY A 141 14.63 -11.02 -30.17
N ALA A 142 14.16 -11.61 -29.10
CA ALA A 142 13.40 -12.85 -29.16
C ALA A 142 11.96 -12.46 -29.55
N LEU A 143 11.63 -12.69 -30.81
CA LEU A 143 10.27 -12.69 -31.36
C LEU A 143 9.33 -13.34 -30.33
N ALA A 144 8.43 -12.55 -29.77
CA ALA A 144 7.38 -13.06 -28.89
C ALA A 144 6.66 -14.18 -29.66
N LYS A 145 6.84 -15.41 -29.22
CA LYS A 145 6.12 -16.54 -29.79
C LYS A 145 4.64 -16.21 -29.65
N ILE A 146 3.94 -16.05 -30.76
CA ILE A 146 2.49 -15.87 -30.78
C ILE A 146 1.91 -17.17 -30.23
N ILE A 147 1.51 -17.13 -28.97
CA ILE A 147 0.90 -18.25 -28.28
C ILE A 147 -0.55 -18.31 -28.77
N GLN A 148 -0.90 -19.37 -29.49
CA GLN A 148 -2.29 -19.58 -29.90
C GLN A 148 -3.09 -20.03 -28.68
N LEU A 149 -4.03 -19.18 -28.26
CA LEU A 149 -4.98 -19.47 -27.21
C LEU A 149 -6.04 -20.45 -27.69
N ASN A 150 -6.34 -21.46 -26.93
CA ASN A 150 -7.46 -22.36 -27.19
C ASN A 150 -8.81 -21.70 -26.84
N THR A 151 -9.93 -22.29 -27.30
CA THR A 151 -11.27 -21.74 -27.13
C THR A 151 -11.64 -21.50 -25.67
N HIS A 152 -11.26 -22.40 -24.74
CA HIS A 152 -11.54 -22.24 -23.31
C HIS A 152 -10.76 -21.09 -22.69
N GLN A 153 -9.51 -20.91 -23.07
CA GLN A 153 -8.69 -19.76 -22.63
C GLN A 153 -9.28 -18.44 -23.14
N GLN A 154 -9.68 -18.39 -24.43
CA GLN A 154 -10.32 -17.20 -25.02
C GLN A 154 -11.63 -16.86 -24.29
N GLN A 155 -12.47 -17.83 -24.00
CA GLN A 155 -13.70 -17.62 -23.22
C GLN A 155 -13.43 -17.11 -21.81
N ALA A 156 -12.46 -17.70 -21.10
CA ALA A 156 -12.08 -17.25 -19.76
C ALA A 156 -11.58 -15.80 -19.77
N ILE A 157 -10.70 -15.45 -20.71
CA ILE A 157 -10.17 -14.10 -20.92
C ILE A 157 -11.32 -13.13 -21.20
N ALA A 158 -12.18 -13.43 -22.15
CA ALA A 158 -13.32 -12.57 -22.49
C ALA A 158 -14.23 -12.31 -21.28
N THR A 159 -14.50 -13.37 -20.49
CA THR A 159 -15.32 -13.26 -19.27
C THR A 159 -14.68 -12.33 -18.25
N ILE A 160 -13.38 -12.44 -18.01
CA ILE A 160 -12.64 -11.57 -17.08
C ILE A 160 -12.64 -10.13 -17.60
N ILE A 161 -12.29 -9.90 -18.88
CA ILE A 161 -12.20 -8.56 -19.47
C ILE A 161 -13.55 -7.85 -19.43
N ASN A 162 -14.63 -8.53 -19.73
CA ASN A 162 -15.98 -7.95 -19.70
C ASN A 162 -16.45 -7.53 -18.31
N SER A 163 -15.80 -8.00 -17.24
CA SER A 163 -16.08 -7.64 -15.86
C SER A 163 -15.23 -6.48 -15.33
N LEU A 164 -14.21 -6.04 -16.08
CA LEU A 164 -13.31 -4.97 -15.62
C LEU A 164 -14.08 -3.68 -15.31
N GLY A 165 -13.69 -3.04 -14.20
CA GLY A 165 -14.36 -1.85 -13.66
C GLY A 165 -15.47 -2.17 -12.66
N LYS A 166 -15.76 -3.47 -12.42
CA LYS A 166 -16.67 -3.94 -11.34
C LYS A 166 -15.95 -4.99 -10.51
N PHE A 167 -16.32 -5.07 -9.23
CA PHE A 167 -15.83 -6.18 -8.40
C PHE A 167 -16.44 -7.50 -8.88
N GLN A 168 -15.58 -8.42 -9.29
CA GLN A 168 -15.96 -9.78 -9.68
C GLN A 168 -14.87 -10.76 -9.23
N ALA A 169 -15.25 -11.83 -8.56
CA ALA A 169 -14.35 -12.92 -8.22
C ALA A 169 -14.48 -14.04 -9.26
N PHE A 170 -13.33 -14.55 -9.71
CA PHE A 170 -13.24 -15.67 -10.66
C PHE A 170 -12.41 -16.80 -10.07
N LEU A 171 -12.84 -18.04 -10.29
CA LEU A 171 -12.04 -19.23 -10.08
C LEU A 171 -11.61 -19.79 -11.43
N LEU A 172 -10.32 -19.68 -11.77
CA LEU A 172 -9.76 -20.29 -12.96
C LEU A 172 -9.33 -21.73 -12.63
N ASN A 173 -10.22 -22.69 -12.90
CA ASN A 173 -9.94 -24.11 -12.68
C ASN A 173 -9.25 -24.72 -13.89
N GLY A 174 -8.24 -25.56 -13.64
CA GLY A 174 -7.51 -26.27 -14.71
C GLY A 174 -6.29 -27.03 -14.16
N VAL A 175 -5.92 -28.11 -14.82
CA VAL A 175 -4.75 -28.92 -14.45
C VAL A 175 -3.43 -28.16 -14.65
N THR A 176 -2.36 -28.65 -14.07
CA THR A 176 -1.01 -28.10 -14.31
C THR A 176 -0.68 -28.20 -15.80
N GLY A 177 -0.12 -27.14 -16.38
CA GLY A 177 0.20 -27.10 -17.81
C GLY A 177 -0.98 -26.74 -18.74
N SER A 178 -2.20 -26.51 -18.22
CA SER A 178 -3.36 -26.12 -19.05
C SER A 178 -3.28 -24.68 -19.63
N GLY A 179 -2.19 -23.96 -19.34
CA GLY A 179 -1.99 -22.59 -19.84
C GLY A 179 -2.72 -21.50 -19.05
N LYS A 180 -3.06 -21.74 -17.76
CA LYS A 180 -3.64 -20.70 -16.88
C LYS A 180 -2.81 -19.41 -16.83
N THR A 181 -1.50 -19.54 -16.92
CA THR A 181 -0.59 -18.39 -16.92
C THR A 181 -0.89 -17.42 -18.06
N GLU A 182 -1.20 -17.94 -19.25
CA GLU A 182 -1.52 -17.09 -20.41
C GLU A 182 -2.83 -16.33 -20.18
N VAL A 183 -3.83 -16.96 -19.55
CA VAL A 183 -5.07 -16.27 -19.17
C VAL A 183 -4.80 -15.11 -18.21
N TYR A 184 -3.91 -15.29 -17.23
CA TYR A 184 -3.50 -14.21 -16.30
C TYR A 184 -2.74 -13.11 -17.03
N LEU A 185 -1.82 -13.44 -17.93
CA LEU A 185 -1.04 -12.46 -18.66
C LEU A 185 -1.93 -11.61 -19.58
N GLU A 186 -2.89 -12.21 -20.27
CA GLU A 186 -3.86 -11.49 -21.10
C GLU A 186 -4.78 -10.58 -20.26
N ALA A 187 -5.27 -11.07 -19.11
CA ALA A 187 -6.07 -10.27 -18.19
C ALA A 187 -5.28 -9.07 -17.64
N ILE A 188 -4.01 -9.26 -17.31
CA ILE A 188 -3.11 -8.18 -16.87
C ILE A 188 -2.91 -7.17 -18.00
N GLN A 189 -2.67 -7.63 -19.25
CA GLN A 189 -2.53 -6.73 -20.39
C GLN A 189 -3.75 -5.82 -20.53
N ALA A 190 -4.96 -6.39 -20.46
CA ALA A 190 -6.19 -5.62 -20.56
C ALA A 190 -6.34 -4.57 -19.44
N VAL A 191 -5.86 -4.86 -18.22
CA VAL A 191 -5.81 -3.90 -17.11
C VAL A 191 -4.81 -2.78 -17.40
N LEU A 192 -3.62 -3.12 -17.91
CA LEU A 192 -2.58 -2.16 -18.27
C LEU A 192 -3.00 -1.24 -19.39
N ASP A 193 -3.72 -1.76 -20.40
CA ASP A 193 -4.25 -0.97 -21.53
C ASP A 193 -5.29 0.07 -21.07
N ARG A 194 -5.89 -0.13 -19.90
CA ARG A 194 -6.78 0.84 -19.24
C ARG A 194 -6.03 1.86 -18.38
N GLY A 195 -4.69 1.77 -18.29
CA GLY A 195 -3.88 2.61 -17.42
C GLY A 195 -4.03 2.27 -15.93
N GLU A 196 -4.54 1.09 -15.62
CA GLU A 196 -4.74 0.59 -14.25
C GLU A 196 -3.54 -0.27 -13.81
N GLN A 197 -3.46 -0.58 -12.52
CA GLN A 197 -2.39 -1.40 -11.94
C GLN A 197 -2.87 -2.84 -11.71
N ALA A 198 -1.96 -3.80 -11.89
CA ALA A 198 -2.20 -5.20 -11.57
C ALA A 198 -1.43 -5.63 -10.31
N LEU A 199 -2.13 -6.25 -9.35
CA LEU A 199 -1.53 -6.90 -8.19
C LEU A 199 -1.60 -8.42 -8.38
N VAL A 200 -0.42 -9.06 -8.36
CA VAL A 200 -0.28 -10.51 -8.52
C VAL A 200 0.24 -11.09 -7.20
N LEU A 201 -0.58 -11.86 -6.53
CA LEU A 201 -0.19 -12.57 -5.31
C LEU A 201 0.17 -14.01 -5.65
N VAL A 202 1.37 -14.42 -5.26
CA VAL A 202 1.87 -15.78 -5.47
C VAL A 202 2.39 -16.37 -4.15
N PRO A 203 2.27 -17.69 -3.94
CA PRO A 203 2.99 -18.32 -2.84
C PRO A 203 4.50 -18.06 -2.95
N GLU A 204 5.22 -17.96 -1.82
CA GLU A 204 6.66 -17.66 -1.80
C GLU A 204 7.48 -18.63 -2.69
N ILE A 205 7.10 -19.90 -2.70
CA ILE A 205 7.67 -20.92 -3.59
C ILE A 205 7.35 -20.71 -5.08
N GLY A 206 6.34 -19.92 -5.39
CA GLY A 206 5.93 -19.60 -6.77
C GLY A 206 6.67 -18.41 -7.36
N LEU A 207 7.37 -17.63 -6.55
CA LEU A 207 8.17 -16.47 -7.01
C LEU A 207 9.52 -16.96 -7.58
N THR A 208 9.46 -17.66 -8.69
CA THR A 208 10.66 -18.22 -9.34
C THR A 208 11.26 -17.23 -10.36
N PRO A 209 12.57 -17.32 -10.65
CA PRO A 209 13.18 -16.54 -11.72
C PRO A 209 12.47 -16.72 -13.07
N GLN A 210 12.07 -17.95 -13.39
CA GLN A 210 11.34 -18.24 -14.64
C GLN A 210 9.99 -17.51 -14.73
N MET A 211 9.26 -17.40 -13.62
CA MET A 211 8.01 -16.62 -13.59
C MET A 211 8.31 -15.14 -13.88
N LEU A 212 9.31 -14.58 -13.24
CA LEU A 212 9.71 -13.18 -13.44
C LEU A 212 10.15 -12.91 -14.86
N GLU A 213 10.96 -13.79 -15.45
CA GLU A 213 11.38 -13.72 -16.85
C GLU A 213 10.17 -13.71 -17.82
N ARG A 214 9.14 -14.52 -17.56
CA ARG A 214 7.90 -14.51 -18.35
C ARG A 214 7.18 -13.16 -18.28
N PHE A 215 7.06 -12.57 -17.08
CA PHE A 215 6.46 -11.24 -16.92
C PHE A 215 7.28 -10.16 -17.65
N GLN A 216 8.61 -10.20 -17.50
CA GLN A 216 9.51 -9.23 -18.14
C GLN A 216 9.54 -9.37 -19.66
N ALA A 217 9.48 -10.60 -20.18
CA ALA A 217 9.40 -10.84 -21.62
C ALA A 217 8.06 -10.39 -22.23
N ARG A 218 6.97 -10.42 -21.42
CA ARG A 218 5.64 -10.06 -21.89
C ARG A 218 5.34 -8.56 -21.76
N PHE A 219 5.81 -7.93 -20.65
CA PHE A 219 5.43 -6.56 -20.31
C PHE A 219 6.64 -5.63 -20.23
N SER A 220 6.64 -4.60 -21.07
CA SER A 220 7.66 -3.53 -21.05
C SER A 220 7.25 -2.38 -20.11
N VAL A 221 6.72 -2.70 -18.91
CA VAL A 221 6.23 -1.71 -17.94
C VAL A 221 6.95 -1.85 -16.61
N PRO A 222 6.94 -0.82 -15.73
CA PRO A 222 7.52 -0.90 -14.40
C PRO A 222 6.87 -2.00 -13.55
N LEU A 223 7.68 -2.97 -13.12
CA LEU A 223 7.30 -4.12 -12.31
C LEU A 223 8.01 -4.05 -10.96
N LEU A 224 7.29 -4.21 -9.87
CA LEU A 224 7.82 -4.28 -8.51
C LEU A 224 7.60 -5.64 -7.89
N LEU A 225 8.60 -6.07 -7.09
CA LEU A 225 8.55 -7.31 -6.32
C LEU A 225 8.47 -7.00 -4.84
N PHE A 226 7.51 -7.63 -4.14
CA PHE A 226 7.42 -7.64 -2.70
C PHE A 226 7.70 -9.05 -2.17
N HIS A 227 8.78 -9.19 -1.42
CA HIS A 227 9.18 -10.47 -0.81
C HIS A 227 9.90 -10.23 0.54
N SER A 228 10.11 -11.28 1.30
CA SER A 228 10.70 -11.23 2.65
C SER A 228 12.11 -10.64 2.71
N ARG A 229 12.90 -10.77 1.64
CA ARG A 229 14.30 -10.30 1.57
C ARG A 229 14.45 -8.81 1.27
N LEU A 230 13.38 -8.06 1.04
CA LEU A 230 13.47 -6.62 0.83
C LEU A 230 13.94 -5.92 2.11
N THR A 231 14.93 -5.04 1.97
CA THR A 231 15.30 -4.11 3.03
C THR A 231 14.16 -3.13 3.32
N GLU A 232 14.11 -2.57 4.53
CA GLU A 232 13.10 -1.57 4.91
C GLU A 232 13.07 -0.37 3.95
N LYS A 233 14.23 0.05 3.47
CA LYS A 233 14.34 1.14 2.49
C LYS A 233 13.69 0.76 1.15
N GLN A 234 14.01 -0.43 0.63
CA GLN A 234 13.42 -0.93 -0.62
C GLN A 234 11.90 -1.13 -0.47
N ARG A 235 11.46 -1.69 0.67
CA ARG A 235 10.04 -1.86 0.97
C ARG A 235 9.28 -0.54 0.97
N LEU A 236 9.84 0.50 1.59
CA LEU A 236 9.27 1.85 1.58
C LEU A 236 9.23 2.42 0.15
N GLU A 237 10.31 2.29 -0.60
CA GLU A 237 10.40 2.79 -1.97
C GLU A 237 9.37 2.09 -2.88
N HIS A 238 9.29 0.76 -2.83
CA HIS A 238 8.30 -0.01 -3.58
C HIS A 238 6.87 0.36 -3.19
N TRP A 239 6.60 0.54 -1.88
CA TRP A 239 5.28 0.96 -1.41
C TRP A 239 4.89 2.33 -1.94
N LEU A 240 5.82 3.29 -1.95
CA LEU A 240 5.57 4.63 -2.49
C LEU A 240 5.34 4.61 -4.01
N LEU A 241 6.12 3.82 -4.76
CA LEU A 241 5.94 3.65 -6.20
C LEU A 241 4.59 2.99 -6.54
N SER A 242 4.17 1.99 -5.76
CA SER A 242 2.86 1.37 -5.90
C SER A 242 1.74 2.37 -5.61
N LYS A 243 1.86 3.15 -4.54
CA LYS A 243 0.87 4.16 -4.14
C LYS A 243 0.68 5.26 -5.19
N THR A 244 1.76 5.68 -5.85
CA THR A 244 1.73 6.77 -6.84
C THR A 244 1.32 6.34 -8.24
N GLY A 245 1.11 5.05 -8.47
CA GLY A 245 0.85 4.51 -9.81
C GLY A 245 2.10 4.44 -10.71
N ALA A 246 3.29 4.71 -10.15
CA ALA A 246 4.55 4.64 -10.90
C ALA A 246 4.97 3.20 -11.23
N ALA A 247 4.41 2.22 -10.55
CA ALA A 247 4.52 0.80 -10.90
C ALA A 247 3.22 0.32 -11.51
N SER A 248 3.30 -0.39 -12.63
CA SER A 248 2.12 -0.92 -13.33
C SER A 248 1.77 -2.33 -12.88
N ILE A 249 2.77 -3.14 -12.54
CA ILE A 249 2.60 -4.51 -12.03
C ILE A 249 3.29 -4.64 -10.68
N ILE A 250 2.57 -5.16 -9.69
CA ILE A 250 3.08 -5.45 -8.36
C ILE A 250 2.95 -6.96 -8.14
N ILE A 251 4.06 -7.66 -7.90
CA ILE A 251 4.08 -9.09 -7.58
C ILE A 251 4.53 -9.26 -6.14
N GLY A 252 3.79 -10.02 -5.36
CA GLY A 252 4.12 -10.24 -3.96
C GLY A 252 3.69 -11.60 -3.42
N THR A 253 4.21 -11.93 -2.23
CA THR A 253 3.90 -13.17 -1.49
C THR A 253 3.17 -12.85 -0.21
#